data_e5f9d138c9b46135c8718768aafcdcb4
#
_entry.id   e5f9d138c9b46135c8718768aafcdcb4
#
_cell.length_a   1.000
_cell.length_b   1.000
_cell.length_c   1.000
_cell.angle_alpha   90.00
_cell.angle_beta   90.00
_cell.angle_gamma   90.00
#
_symmetry.space_group_name_H-M   'P 1'
#
loop_
_entity.id
_entity.type
_entity.pdbx_description
1 polymer ?
#
loop_
_entity_poly.entity_id
_entity_poly.type
_entity_poly.pdbx_seq_one_letter_code
_entity_poly.pdbx_strand_id
1 'polypeptide(L)'
;MLFRSNSNRPLVFSFNGGPGSASIWMHMGYTGPYSLIIDDEGYPIQPYGYKTNPYSILDVADIVFVNPINIGFSRILKDMTKDEASEKFFGVNQDIKYLAEWISTFVSRSERWKSPKYLVGESYGGVRVMGLAHELQQNQWLYLNGVVLVSPADYELQDYNYARGGGNIVQPVVDFPYFTATAWYHKKLGDELQKKTLSDVIEISEDFAYYDLLPSIAKGGYLNKNLKEDIAKKIESLTGIGYNVILDNNLIITTGLFWKELLREEGLTIGRLDSRYKGIDSKDGGIYPEYPQELSSWDHAFTPAMNSYIREKLNFKTDIKYNTWARDELSVRPWNSDNVNIRRRFREAMAENPFLNVLIQSGYYDGATTFSAAKYTIQQVDPSGKLSDRFTFKGYESGHMMYLRREDLQKSNQDLRDFILKTITENTPAKY
;
A
#
# COMPACT_ATOMS: atom_id res chain seq x y z
N MET A 1 -14.71 -17.92 -3.66
CA MET A 1 -15.99 -18.45 -3.16
C MET A 1 -17.09 -17.50 -3.59
N LEU A 2 -17.97 -17.91 -4.52
CA LEU A 2 -19.13 -17.13 -4.88
C LEU A 2 -20.26 -17.55 -3.93
N PHE A 3 -20.62 -16.70 -2.98
CA PHE A 3 -21.93 -16.81 -2.39
C PHE A 3 -22.97 -16.60 -3.49
N ARG A 4 -24.13 -17.26 -3.43
CA ARG A 4 -25.23 -17.11 -4.40
C ARG A 4 -25.55 -15.62 -4.52
N SER A 5 -25.01 -14.98 -5.55
CA SER A 5 -25.10 -13.56 -5.75
C SER A 5 -26.11 -13.29 -6.85
N ASN A 6 -26.86 -12.22 -6.67
CA ASN A 6 -27.62 -11.59 -7.74
C ASN A 6 -26.62 -11.06 -8.77
N SER A 7 -26.88 -11.24 -10.07
CA SER A 7 -26.01 -10.76 -11.16
C SER A 7 -25.76 -9.25 -11.15
N ASN A 8 -26.52 -8.50 -10.37
CA ASN A 8 -26.39 -7.03 -10.24
C ASN A 8 -25.59 -6.61 -8.97
N ARG A 9 -25.22 -7.57 -8.10
CA ARG A 9 -24.47 -7.27 -6.89
C ARG A 9 -23.04 -6.83 -7.25
N PRO A 10 -22.44 -5.83 -6.56
CA PRO A 10 -21.05 -5.42 -6.79
C PRO A 10 -20.07 -6.58 -6.72
N LEU A 11 -19.05 -6.57 -7.58
CA LEU A 11 -17.99 -7.55 -7.67
C LEU A 11 -16.65 -6.88 -7.44
N VAL A 12 -15.95 -7.29 -6.40
CA VAL A 12 -14.66 -6.75 -5.97
C VAL A 12 -13.57 -7.76 -6.26
N PHE A 13 -12.55 -7.38 -7.03
CA PHE A 13 -11.30 -8.14 -7.19
C PHE A 13 -10.24 -7.55 -6.26
N SER A 14 -9.75 -8.35 -5.34
CA SER A 14 -8.84 -7.93 -4.27
C SER A 14 -7.46 -8.56 -4.43
N PHE A 15 -6.41 -7.73 -4.33
CA PHE A 15 -5.01 -8.10 -4.54
C PHE A 15 -4.13 -7.58 -3.41
N ASN A 16 -3.20 -8.39 -2.93
CA ASN A 16 -2.02 -7.90 -2.24
C ASN A 16 -0.92 -7.53 -3.25
N GLY A 17 0.19 -7.01 -2.74
CA GLY A 17 1.30 -6.48 -3.51
C GLY A 17 2.53 -7.37 -3.58
N GLY A 18 3.62 -6.88 -3.07
CA GLY A 18 4.95 -7.46 -3.12
C GLY A 18 5.86 -6.72 -4.10
N PRO A 19 5.90 -7.02 -5.43
CA PRO A 19 5.21 -8.13 -6.13
C PRO A 19 5.58 -9.52 -5.61
N GLY A 20 4.68 -10.47 -5.83
CA GLY A 20 4.92 -11.87 -5.47
C GLY A 20 4.33 -12.30 -4.12
N SER A 21 3.38 -11.55 -3.56
CA SER A 21 2.63 -11.97 -2.36
C SER A 21 1.22 -12.48 -2.69
N ALA A 22 0.76 -13.45 -1.90
CA ALA A 22 -0.61 -13.94 -1.96
C ALA A 22 -1.59 -12.90 -1.41
N SER A 23 -2.85 -12.97 -1.81
CA SER A 23 -3.91 -12.10 -1.28
C SER A 23 -4.36 -12.50 0.13
N ILE A 24 -3.47 -13.07 0.92
CA ILE A 24 -3.74 -13.60 2.26
C ILE A 24 -4.01 -12.48 3.27
N TRP A 25 -3.26 -11.36 3.19
CA TRP A 25 -3.44 -10.23 4.10
C TRP A 25 -4.78 -9.53 3.86
N MET A 26 -5.12 -9.25 2.61
CA MET A 26 -6.43 -8.70 2.25
C MET A 26 -7.57 -9.66 2.61
N HIS A 27 -7.35 -10.98 2.49
CA HIS A 27 -8.36 -11.99 2.78
C HIS A 27 -8.58 -12.21 4.28
N MET A 28 -7.49 -12.43 5.03
CA MET A 28 -7.54 -12.79 6.45
C MET A 28 -7.31 -11.62 7.40
N GLY A 29 -6.97 -10.46 6.88
CA GLY A 29 -6.74 -9.26 7.68
C GLY A 29 -7.81 -8.19 7.47
N TYR A 30 -8.31 -8.03 6.24
CA TYR A 30 -9.09 -6.85 5.87
C TYR A 30 -10.57 -7.16 5.54
N THR A 31 -10.86 -7.51 4.29
CA THR A 31 -12.24 -7.52 3.77
C THR A 31 -12.93 -8.86 3.86
N GLY A 32 -12.20 -9.93 4.13
CA GLY A 32 -12.75 -11.28 4.19
C GLY A 32 -13.67 -11.54 5.39
N PRO A 33 -14.46 -12.63 5.36
CA PRO A 33 -15.43 -12.94 6.42
C PRO A 33 -14.80 -13.44 7.71
N TYR A 34 -13.53 -13.78 7.69
CA TYR A 34 -12.74 -14.20 8.84
C TYR A 34 -11.45 -13.39 8.91
N SER A 35 -10.99 -13.12 10.12
CA SER A 35 -9.75 -12.38 10.40
C SER A 35 -8.87 -13.14 11.39
N LEU A 36 -7.62 -12.72 11.53
CA LEU A 36 -6.68 -13.27 12.49
C LEU A 36 -7.17 -13.11 13.94
N ILE A 37 -6.69 -13.99 14.82
CA ILE A 37 -6.76 -13.79 16.27
C ILE A 37 -5.57 -12.90 16.64
N ILE A 38 -5.85 -11.59 16.77
CA ILE A 38 -4.91 -10.54 17.15
C ILE A 38 -5.55 -9.66 18.23
N ASP A 39 -4.74 -8.91 18.98
CA ASP A 39 -5.22 -7.88 19.89
C ASP A 39 -5.72 -6.63 19.14
N ASP A 40 -6.12 -5.62 19.89
CA ASP A 40 -6.71 -4.40 19.30
C ASP A 40 -5.68 -3.53 18.56
N GLU A 41 -4.39 -3.69 18.85
CA GLU A 41 -3.27 -2.96 18.22
C GLU A 41 -2.60 -3.76 17.09
N GLY A 42 -2.99 -5.01 16.85
CA GLY A 42 -2.53 -5.84 15.74
C GLY A 42 -1.50 -6.91 16.10
N TYR A 43 -1.20 -7.11 17.39
CA TYR A 43 -0.26 -8.14 17.80
C TYR A 43 -0.92 -9.53 17.82
N PRO A 44 -0.32 -10.54 17.16
CA PRO A 44 -0.86 -11.89 17.11
C PRO A 44 -0.92 -12.56 18.47
N ILE A 45 -2.03 -13.26 18.72
CA ILE A 45 -2.29 -14.00 19.96
C ILE A 45 -2.19 -15.50 19.70
N GLN A 46 -1.46 -16.24 20.52
CA GLN A 46 -1.38 -17.70 20.45
C GLN A 46 -2.55 -18.37 21.22
N PRO A 47 -3.03 -19.55 20.75
CA PRO A 47 -2.65 -20.23 19.51
C PRO A 47 -3.12 -19.46 18.27
N TYR A 48 -2.26 -19.41 17.25
CA TYR A 48 -2.59 -18.70 16.02
C TYR A 48 -3.77 -19.34 15.29
N GLY A 49 -4.72 -18.52 14.89
CA GLY A 49 -5.94 -18.99 14.25
C GLY A 49 -6.76 -17.84 13.67
N TYR A 50 -8.02 -18.10 13.44
CA TYR A 50 -8.94 -17.13 12.86
C TYR A 50 -10.23 -17.01 13.68
N LYS A 51 -10.85 -15.84 13.58
CA LYS A 51 -12.17 -15.50 14.16
C LYS A 51 -13.06 -14.87 13.08
N THR A 52 -14.35 -14.80 13.33
CA THR A 52 -15.28 -14.06 12.43
C THR A 52 -14.87 -12.60 12.36
N ASN A 53 -14.87 -12.05 11.15
CA ASN A 53 -14.69 -10.61 10.90
C ASN A 53 -16.07 -9.94 10.80
N PRO A 54 -16.51 -9.21 11.83
CA PRO A 54 -17.84 -8.56 11.80
C PRO A 54 -17.90 -7.35 10.87
N TYR A 55 -16.74 -6.88 10.38
CA TYR A 55 -16.62 -5.69 9.54
C TYR A 55 -16.48 -6.01 8.05
N SER A 56 -16.49 -7.29 7.66
CA SER A 56 -16.40 -7.71 6.26
C SER A 56 -17.42 -7.00 5.38
N ILE A 57 -17.04 -6.66 4.15
CA ILE A 57 -17.91 -6.00 3.16
C ILE A 57 -18.80 -6.99 2.39
N LEU A 58 -18.89 -8.24 2.80
CA LEU A 58 -19.74 -9.25 2.17
C LEU A 58 -21.24 -8.94 2.24
N ASP A 59 -21.65 -7.97 3.05
CA ASP A 59 -23.02 -7.45 3.08
C ASP A 59 -23.36 -6.63 1.82
N VAL A 60 -22.37 -5.91 1.25
CA VAL A 60 -22.58 -5.02 0.10
C VAL A 60 -21.98 -5.52 -1.23
N ALA A 61 -21.00 -6.41 -1.20
CA ALA A 61 -20.28 -6.88 -2.39
C ALA A 61 -19.89 -8.35 -2.31
N ASP A 62 -19.69 -8.98 -3.47
CA ASP A 62 -18.98 -10.26 -3.57
C ASP A 62 -17.50 -9.98 -3.78
N ILE A 63 -16.62 -10.79 -3.16
CA ILE A 63 -15.18 -10.56 -3.17
C ILE A 63 -14.47 -11.75 -3.82
N VAL A 64 -13.57 -11.45 -4.74
CA VAL A 64 -12.65 -12.40 -5.36
C VAL A 64 -11.24 -12.08 -4.91
N PHE A 65 -10.67 -12.87 -4.00
CA PHE A 65 -9.27 -12.77 -3.61
C PHE A 65 -8.42 -13.45 -4.67
N VAL A 66 -7.64 -12.67 -5.41
CA VAL A 66 -6.88 -13.15 -6.55
C VAL A 66 -5.44 -13.45 -6.14
N ASN A 67 -5.02 -14.68 -6.33
CA ASN A 67 -3.63 -15.08 -6.20
C ASN A 67 -2.99 -15.14 -7.60
N PRO A 68 -2.12 -14.18 -7.94
CA PRO A 68 -1.39 -14.20 -9.21
C PRO A 68 -0.56 -15.48 -9.42
N ILE A 69 0.00 -15.62 -10.61
CA ILE A 69 0.76 -16.83 -10.97
C ILE A 69 1.86 -17.14 -9.95
N ASN A 70 2.04 -18.42 -9.63
CA ASN A 70 3.00 -19.00 -8.68
C ASN A 70 2.76 -18.64 -7.20
N ILE A 71 1.66 -18.00 -6.88
CA ILE A 71 1.28 -17.49 -5.55
C ILE A 71 0.02 -18.22 -5.06
N GLY A 72 -0.15 -18.36 -3.74
CA GLY A 72 -1.24 -19.14 -3.16
C GLY A 72 -1.18 -20.58 -3.65
N PHE A 73 -2.24 -21.04 -4.29
CA PHE A 73 -2.31 -22.33 -4.98
C PHE A 73 -2.09 -22.24 -6.50
N SER A 74 -1.93 -21.03 -7.05
CA SER A 74 -1.63 -20.86 -8.47
C SER A 74 -0.24 -21.39 -8.79
N ARG A 75 -0.11 -22.07 -9.94
CA ARG A 75 1.16 -22.67 -10.38
C ARG A 75 1.35 -22.45 -11.88
N ILE A 76 2.62 -22.34 -12.28
CA ILE A 76 3.01 -22.42 -13.68
C ILE A 76 2.90 -23.88 -14.14
N LEU A 77 2.45 -24.10 -15.34
CA LEU A 77 2.39 -25.42 -15.93
C LEU A 77 3.81 -25.96 -16.16
N LYS A 78 4.00 -27.27 -16.02
CA LYS A 78 5.32 -27.94 -16.03
C LYS A 78 6.10 -27.77 -17.32
N ASP A 79 5.43 -27.51 -18.43
CA ASP A 79 6.04 -27.45 -19.77
C ASP A 79 6.61 -26.05 -20.10
N MET A 80 6.51 -25.10 -19.18
CA MET A 80 7.01 -23.73 -19.38
C MET A 80 8.39 -23.56 -18.73
N THR A 81 9.34 -23.03 -19.47
CA THR A 81 10.67 -22.68 -18.97
C THR A 81 10.61 -21.44 -18.06
N LYS A 82 11.69 -21.19 -17.30
CA LYS A 82 11.81 -19.97 -16.47
C LYS A 82 11.77 -18.68 -17.31
N ASP A 83 12.44 -18.68 -18.45
CA ASP A 83 12.52 -17.51 -19.33
C ASP A 83 11.16 -17.21 -19.95
N GLU A 84 10.47 -18.20 -20.49
CA GLU A 84 9.10 -18.05 -20.99
C GLU A 84 8.13 -17.55 -19.90
N ALA A 85 8.26 -18.07 -18.68
CA ALA A 85 7.44 -17.64 -17.55
C ALA A 85 7.74 -16.19 -17.14
N SER A 86 9.03 -15.80 -17.14
CA SER A 86 9.48 -14.45 -16.85
C SER A 86 8.95 -13.45 -17.86
N GLU A 87 9.12 -13.75 -19.15
CA GLU A 87 8.63 -12.89 -20.24
C GLU A 87 7.12 -12.72 -20.24
N LYS A 88 6.39 -13.76 -19.82
CA LYS A 88 4.92 -13.78 -19.88
C LYS A 88 4.24 -13.20 -18.64
N PHE A 89 4.84 -13.34 -17.45
CA PHE A 89 4.14 -13.09 -16.17
C PHE A 89 4.88 -12.16 -15.21
N PHE A 90 6.23 -12.08 -15.27
CA PHE A 90 7.01 -11.44 -14.21
C PHE A 90 7.53 -10.06 -14.61
N GLY A 91 6.62 -9.11 -14.58
CA GLY A 91 6.85 -7.71 -14.80
C GLY A 91 5.54 -6.93 -14.63
N VAL A 92 5.62 -5.63 -14.48
CA VAL A 92 4.43 -4.79 -14.25
C VAL A 92 3.45 -4.89 -15.42
N ASN A 93 3.94 -4.73 -16.64
CA ASN A 93 3.09 -4.80 -17.83
C ASN A 93 2.55 -6.21 -18.09
N GLN A 94 3.37 -7.24 -17.85
CA GLN A 94 2.99 -8.64 -17.97
C GLN A 94 1.90 -9.01 -16.97
N ASP A 95 2.10 -8.63 -15.70
CA ASP A 95 1.17 -8.86 -14.60
C ASP A 95 -0.20 -8.23 -14.89
N ILE A 96 -0.23 -6.99 -15.34
CA ILE A 96 -1.44 -6.28 -15.72
C ILE A 96 -2.15 -6.98 -16.88
N LYS A 97 -1.43 -7.35 -17.93
CA LYS A 97 -1.99 -7.94 -19.15
C LYS A 97 -2.69 -9.26 -18.88
N TYR A 98 -1.98 -10.25 -18.31
CA TYR A 98 -2.59 -11.56 -18.10
C TYR A 98 -3.71 -11.55 -17.06
N LEU A 99 -3.62 -10.66 -16.04
CA LEU A 99 -4.69 -10.52 -15.05
C LEU A 99 -5.92 -9.85 -15.64
N ALA A 100 -5.79 -8.91 -16.57
CA ALA A 100 -6.94 -8.34 -17.28
C ALA A 100 -7.67 -9.39 -18.12
N GLU A 101 -6.94 -10.23 -18.86
CA GLU A 101 -7.51 -11.37 -19.60
C GLU A 101 -8.22 -12.37 -18.66
N TRP A 102 -7.60 -12.64 -17.50
CA TRP A 102 -8.18 -13.52 -16.49
C TRP A 102 -9.48 -12.93 -15.89
N ILE A 103 -9.49 -11.64 -15.53
CA ILE A 103 -10.67 -10.95 -14.98
C ILE A 103 -11.82 -11.00 -15.99
N SER A 104 -11.58 -10.67 -17.27
CA SER A 104 -12.58 -10.72 -18.35
C SER A 104 -13.16 -12.12 -18.50
N THR A 105 -12.31 -13.14 -18.48
CA THR A 105 -12.70 -14.55 -18.52
C THR A 105 -13.56 -14.93 -17.29
N PHE A 106 -13.15 -14.51 -16.10
CA PHE A 106 -13.88 -14.75 -14.86
C PHE A 106 -15.28 -14.13 -14.90
N VAL A 107 -15.36 -12.85 -15.30
CA VAL A 107 -16.64 -12.12 -15.42
C VAL A 107 -17.58 -12.82 -16.40
N SER A 108 -17.05 -13.30 -17.53
CA SER A 108 -17.82 -14.03 -18.53
C SER A 108 -18.34 -15.38 -18.01
N ARG A 109 -17.46 -16.20 -17.42
CA ARG A 109 -17.81 -17.52 -16.89
C ARG A 109 -18.74 -17.47 -15.68
N SER A 110 -18.69 -16.41 -14.90
CA SER A 110 -19.56 -16.20 -13.75
C SER A 110 -20.83 -15.42 -14.06
N GLU A 111 -21.03 -15.03 -15.31
CA GLU A 111 -22.21 -14.26 -15.81
C GLU A 111 -22.38 -12.91 -15.08
N ARG A 112 -21.24 -12.22 -14.76
CA ARG A 112 -21.23 -11.00 -13.96
C ARG A 112 -20.98 -9.73 -14.76
N TRP A 113 -21.28 -9.70 -16.05
CA TRP A 113 -21.10 -8.50 -16.89
C TRP A 113 -21.92 -7.29 -16.43
N LYS A 114 -23.11 -7.50 -15.88
CA LYS A 114 -23.99 -6.43 -15.35
C LYS A 114 -23.60 -5.92 -13.96
N SER A 115 -22.77 -6.63 -13.21
CA SER A 115 -22.34 -6.22 -11.88
C SER A 115 -21.51 -4.94 -11.94
N PRO A 116 -21.72 -3.97 -11.01
CA PRO A 116 -20.73 -2.95 -10.73
C PRO A 116 -19.40 -3.61 -10.35
N LYS A 117 -18.28 -3.10 -10.86
CA LYS A 117 -16.97 -3.74 -10.73
C LYS A 117 -15.96 -2.83 -10.04
N TYR A 118 -15.23 -3.41 -9.10
CA TYR A 118 -14.23 -2.72 -8.28
C TYR A 118 -12.93 -3.50 -8.25
N LEU A 119 -11.82 -2.78 -8.24
CA LEU A 119 -10.49 -3.32 -7.97
C LEU A 119 -9.99 -2.77 -6.63
N VAL A 120 -9.44 -3.62 -5.80
CA VAL A 120 -8.80 -3.25 -4.53
C VAL A 120 -7.38 -3.78 -4.53
N GLY A 121 -6.39 -2.90 -4.37
CA GLY A 121 -4.98 -3.27 -4.42
C GLY A 121 -4.16 -2.65 -3.30
N GLU A 122 -3.43 -3.50 -2.56
CA GLU A 122 -2.53 -3.07 -1.50
C GLU A 122 -1.09 -3.03 -1.98
N SER A 123 -0.35 -1.99 -1.59
CA SER A 123 1.09 -1.87 -1.88
C SER A 123 1.37 -1.85 -3.40
N TYR A 124 2.23 -2.74 -3.93
CA TYR A 124 2.35 -2.98 -5.36
C TYR A 124 1.00 -3.32 -6.02
N GLY A 125 0.06 -3.90 -5.28
CA GLY A 125 -1.31 -4.09 -5.75
C GLY A 125 -1.98 -2.78 -6.19
N GLY A 126 -1.60 -1.64 -5.63
CA GLY A 126 -2.02 -0.30 -6.09
C GLY A 126 -1.53 -0.01 -7.52
N VAL A 127 -0.25 -0.26 -7.80
CA VAL A 127 0.32 -0.18 -9.17
C VAL A 127 -0.45 -1.09 -10.13
N ARG A 128 -0.69 -2.33 -9.70
CA ARG A 128 -1.46 -3.33 -10.46
C ARG A 128 -2.86 -2.83 -10.81
N VAL A 129 -3.64 -2.39 -9.82
CA VAL A 129 -5.04 -2.02 -10.06
C VAL A 129 -5.20 -0.72 -10.85
N MET A 130 -4.28 0.23 -10.70
CA MET A 130 -4.22 1.41 -11.56
C MET A 130 -3.97 1.02 -13.02
N GLY A 131 -3.00 0.12 -13.28
CA GLY A 131 -2.73 -0.38 -14.62
C GLY A 131 -3.86 -1.25 -15.18
N LEU A 132 -4.48 -2.09 -14.34
CA LEU A 132 -5.63 -2.90 -14.71
C LEU A 132 -6.84 -2.06 -15.10
N ALA A 133 -7.07 -0.92 -14.45
CA ALA A 133 -8.17 -0.03 -14.80
C ALA A 133 -8.09 0.42 -16.27
N HIS A 134 -6.88 0.75 -16.73
CA HIS A 134 -6.64 1.10 -18.13
C HIS A 134 -6.72 -0.13 -19.06
N GLU A 135 -6.03 -1.22 -18.73
CA GLU A 135 -5.94 -2.41 -19.57
C GLU A 135 -7.32 -3.08 -19.79
N LEU A 136 -8.14 -3.18 -18.75
CA LEU A 136 -9.49 -3.70 -18.82
C LEU A 136 -10.38 -2.85 -19.74
N GLN A 137 -10.26 -1.53 -19.64
CA GLN A 137 -11.04 -0.60 -20.44
C GLN A 137 -10.60 -0.63 -21.90
N GLN A 138 -9.31 -0.58 -22.20
CA GLN A 138 -8.79 -0.50 -23.56
C GLN A 138 -8.85 -1.82 -24.35
N ASN A 139 -8.54 -2.93 -23.67
CA ASN A 139 -8.34 -4.20 -24.35
C ASN A 139 -9.40 -5.27 -24.03
N GLN A 140 -10.17 -5.09 -22.95
CA GLN A 140 -11.21 -6.03 -22.54
C GLN A 140 -12.64 -5.43 -22.61
N TRP A 141 -12.75 -4.13 -22.96
CA TRP A 141 -14.02 -3.38 -23.00
C TRP A 141 -14.83 -3.50 -21.70
N LEU A 142 -14.11 -3.60 -20.59
CA LEU A 142 -14.65 -3.76 -19.25
C LEU A 142 -14.39 -2.51 -18.42
N TYR A 143 -15.45 -1.76 -18.13
CA TYR A 143 -15.39 -0.53 -17.34
C TYR A 143 -15.61 -0.81 -15.85
N LEU A 144 -14.92 -0.04 -15.02
CA LEU A 144 -14.98 -0.13 -13.55
C LEU A 144 -15.81 1.01 -12.98
N ASN A 145 -16.44 0.77 -11.84
CA ASN A 145 -17.09 1.78 -11.00
C ASN A 145 -16.10 2.41 -10.01
N GLY A 146 -15.12 1.65 -9.54
CA GLY A 146 -14.15 2.18 -8.59
C GLY A 146 -12.86 1.39 -8.51
N VAL A 147 -11.82 2.11 -8.10
CA VAL A 147 -10.51 1.57 -7.71
C VAL A 147 -10.22 1.97 -6.28
N VAL A 148 -9.76 1.03 -5.46
CA VAL A 148 -9.35 1.26 -4.08
C VAL A 148 -7.87 0.99 -3.96
N LEU A 149 -7.14 2.00 -3.54
CA LEU A 149 -5.70 1.99 -3.34
C LEU A 149 -5.42 1.91 -1.84
N VAL A 150 -4.96 0.76 -1.38
CA VAL A 150 -4.62 0.52 0.03
C VAL A 150 -3.10 0.62 0.17
N SER A 151 -2.62 1.62 0.91
CA SER A 151 -1.18 1.85 1.09
C SER A 151 -0.39 1.71 -0.23
N PRO A 152 -0.74 2.43 -1.31
CA PRO A 152 -0.26 2.15 -2.66
C PRO A 152 1.23 2.49 -2.82
N ALA A 153 1.97 1.63 -3.51
CA ALA A 153 3.29 1.94 -4.02
C ALA A 153 3.21 2.82 -5.27
N ASP A 154 4.26 3.59 -5.51
CA ASP A 154 4.44 4.38 -6.74
C ASP A 154 5.84 4.13 -7.32
N TYR A 155 5.93 3.35 -8.39
CA TYR A 155 7.18 3.01 -9.04
C TYR A 155 7.81 4.18 -9.85
N GLU A 156 7.03 5.21 -10.13
CA GLU A 156 7.54 6.40 -10.81
C GLU A 156 8.14 7.43 -9.82
N LEU A 157 7.78 7.32 -8.53
CA LEU A 157 8.37 8.10 -7.45
C LEU A 157 9.56 7.40 -6.82
N GLN A 158 9.48 6.07 -6.61
CA GLN A 158 10.48 5.29 -5.89
C GLN A 158 11.83 5.31 -6.61
N ASP A 159 12.85 5.82 -5.93
CA ASP A 159 14.24 5.81 -6.38
C ASP A 159 15.13 5.11 -5.37
N TYR A 160 15.47 3.87 -5.68
CA TYR A 160 16.35 3.05 -4.82
C TYR A 160 17.82 3.55 -4.77
N ASN A 161 18.21 4.50 -5.66
CA ASN A 161 19.55 5.06 -5.68
C ASN A 161 19.68 6.31 -4.81
N TYR A 162 18.58 6.88 -4.38
CA TYR A 162 18.52 8.07 -3.58
C TYR A 162 19.39 7.98 -2.29
N ALA A 163 19.35 6.88 -1.56
CA ALA A 163 20.17 6.63 -0.38
C ALA A 163 21.68 6.55 -0.67
N ARG A 164 22.09 6.45 -1.94
CA ARG A 164 23.50 6.36 -2.39
C ARG A 164 24.03 7.67 -2.98
N GLY A 165 23.31 8.78 -2.79
CA GLY A 165 23.75 10.10 -3.24
C GLY A 165 23.48 10.42 -4.70
N GLY A 166 22.68 9.62 -5.39
CA GLY A 166 22.19 9.90 -6.75
C GLY A 166 20.71 9.61 -6.82
N GLY A 167 19.90 10.52 -7.35
CA GLY A 167 18.52 10.21 -7.56
C GLY A 167 17.55 11.37 -7.32
N ASN A 168 16.29 11.03 -7.19
CA ASN A 168 15.18 11.95 -7.14
C ASN A 168 15.08 12.65 -5.77
N ILE A 169 15.40 13.96 -5.73
CA ILE A 169 15.29 14.78 -4.50
C ILE A 169 13.85 14.96 -4.02
N VAL A 170 12.86 14.58 -4.82
CA VAL A 170 11.45 14.70 -4.45
C VAL A 170 11.05 13.62 -3.43
N GLN A 171 11.61 12.42 -3.51
CA GLN A 171 11.27 11.31 -2.60
C GLN A 171 11.40 11.69 -1.11
N PRO A 172 12.55 12.21 -0.61
CA PRO A 172 12.70 12.56 0.81
C PRO A 172 11.78 13.71 1.26
N VAL A 173 11.42 14.59 0.34
CA VAL A 173 10.47 15.67 0.61
C VAL A 173 9.06 15.09 0.77
N VAL A 174 8.68 14.20 -0.12
CA VAL A 174 7.38 13.55 -0.10
C VAL A 174 7.23 12.63 1.12
N ASP A 175 8.31 11.97 1.56
CA ASP A 175 8.28 11.11 2.76
C ASP A 175 8.30 11.90 4.08
N PHE A 176 8.61 13.19 4.04
CA PHE A 176 8.85 13.99 5.24
C PHE A 176 7.63 14.05 6.20
N PRO A 177 6.38 14.21 5.74
CA PRO A 177 5.22 14.19 6.64
C PRO A 177 5.03 12.87 7.39
N TYR A 178 5.44 11.74 6.82
CA TYR A 178 5.45 10.46 7.53
C TYR A 178 6.45 10.47 8.70
N PHE A 179 7.64 11.06 8.55
CA PHE A 179 8.60 11.19 9.65
C PHE A 179 8.01 11.98 10.81
N THR A 180 7.34 13.09 10.52
CA THR A 180 6.69 13.92 11.54
C THR A 180 5.55 13.18 12.25
N ALA A 181 4.69 12.49 11.49
CA ALA A 181 3.60 11.70 12.06
C ALA A 181 4.13 10.60 13.01
N THR A 182 5.18 9.89 12.57
CA THR A 182 5.81 8.83 13.38
C THR A 182 6.52 9.38 14.62
N ALA A 183 7.24 10.49 14.48
CA ALA A 183 7.88 11.16 15.61
C ALA A 183 6.84 11.68 16.63
N TRP A 184 5.70 12.19 16.15
CA TRP A 184 4.58 12.57 17.01
C TRP A 184 4.06 11.38 17.84
N TYR A 185 3.85 10.22 17.23
CA TYR A 185 3.42 9.00 17.90
C TYR A 185 4.41 8.58 18.99
N HIS A 186 5.71 8.61 18.70
CA HIS A 186 6.79 8.25 19.66
C HIS A 186 7.15 9.37 20.63
N LYS A 187 6.45 10.51 20.60
CA LYS A 187 6.69 11.67 21.49
C LYS A 187 8.11 12.24 21.36
N LYS A 188 8.58 12.34 20.12
CA LYS A 188 9.91 12.84 19.78
C LYS A 188 9.91 14.21 19.09
N LEU A 189 8.75 14.85 18.92
CA LEU A 189 8.69 16.20 18.39
C LEU A 189 9.16 17.23 19.43
N GLY A 190 9.53 18.43 18.96
CA GLY A 190 9.75 19.57 19.85
C GLY A 190 8.49 19.89 20.66
N ASP A 191 8.65 20.37 21.90
CA ASP A 191 7.60 20.50 22.92
C ASP A 191 6.31 21.17 22.42
N GLU A 192 6.42 22.24 21.64
CA GLU A 192 5.25 22.97 21.14
C GLU A 192 4.50 22.23 20.03
N LEU A 193 5.22 21.45 19.22
CA LEU A 193 4.62 20.60 18.18
C LEU A 193 3.96 19.37 18.80
N GLN A 194 4.58 18.80 19.82
CA GLN A 194 4.05 17.61 20.51
C GLN A 194 2.68 17.83 21.15
N LYS A 195 2.35 19.08 21.51
CA LYS A 195 1.05 19.44 22.09
C LYS A 195 -0.09 19.56 21.06
N LYS A 196 0.24 19.62 19.78
CA LYS A 196 -0.72 19.75 18.68
C LYS A 196 -1.35 18.40 18.33
N THR A 197 -2.47 18.44 17.62
CA THR A 197 -3.08 17.23 17.07
C THR A 197 -2.23 16.62 15.95
N LEU A 198 -2.41 15.33 15.65
CA LEU A 198 -1.72 14.67 14.55
C LEU A 198 -1.99 15.38 13.21
N SER A 199 -3.23 15.81 12.97
CA SER A 199 -3.61 16.56 11.76
C SER A 199 -2.83 17.86 11.62
N ASP A 200 -2.73 18.64 12.71
CA ASP A 200 -2.02 19.93 12.67
C ASP A 200 -0.53 19.76 12.38
N VAL A 201 0.12 18.77 12.99
CA VAL A 201 1.55 18.54 12.75
C VAL A 201 1.82 17.98 11.35
N ILE A 202 0.90 17.21 10.77
CA ILE A 202 0.99 16.76 9.38
C ILE A 202 0.91 17.96 8.44
N GLU A 203 -0.05 18.87 8.61
CA GLU A 203 -0.21 20.08 7.79
C GLU A 203 1.05 20.95 7.85
N ILE A 204 1.55 21.25 9.06
CA ILE A 204 2.79 22.01 9.25
C ILE A 204 3.97 21.33 8.54
N SER A 205 4.02 20.02 8.57
CA SER A 205 5.08 19.23 7.96
C SER A 205 5.00 19.20 6.43
N GLU A 206 3.79 19.11 5.87
CA GLU A 206 3.54 19.20 4.42
C GLU A 206 3.98 20.57 3.89
N ASP A 207 3.60 21.66 4.56
CA ASP A 207 4.02 23.02 4.20
C ASP A 207 5.54 23.18 4.24
N PHE A 208 6.18 22.77 5.33
CA PHE A 208 7.63 22.81 5.46
C PHE A 208 8.33 21.98 4.38
N ALA A 209 7.85 20.79 4.08
CA ALA A 209 8.43 19.90 3.10
C ALA A 209 8.46 20.54 1.69
N TYR A 210 7.36 21.13 1.27
CA TYR A 210 7.25 21.70 -0.09
C TYR A 210 7.79 23.12 -0.22
N TYR A 211 7.64 23.98 0.79
CA TYR A 211 8.01 25.39 0.69
C TYR A 211 9.42 25.72 1.20
N ASP A 212 9.96 24.94 2.15
CA ASP A 212 11.26 25.18 2.75
C ASP A 212 12.29 24.09 2.42
N LEU A 213 11.94 22.80 2.63
CA LEU A 213 12.88 21.70 2.48
C LEU A 213 13.24 21.45 1.01
N LEU A 214 12.26 21.32 0.13
CA LEU A 214 12.50 21.08 -1.30
C LEU A 214 13.43 22.11 -1.95
N PRO A 215 13.20 23.43 -1.85
CA PRO A 215 14.10 24.42 -2.42
C PRO A 215 15.47 24.44 -1.74
N SER A 216 15.55 24.07 -0.46
CA SER A 216 16.83 23.98 0.25
C SER A 216 17.68 22.81 -0.23
N ILE A 217 17.09 21.62 -0.37
CA ILE A 217 17.79 20.44 -0.91
C ILE A 217 18.19 20.68 -2.38
N ALA A 218 17.33 21.31 -3.17
CA ALA A 218 17.61 21.59 -4.59
C ALA A 218 18.84 22.51 -4.80
N LYS A 219 19.19 23.37 -3.84
CA LYS A 219 20.40 24.19 -3.88
C LYS A 219 21.69 23.41 -3.58
N GLY A 220 21.59 22.26 -2.91
CA GLY A 220 22.73 21.42 -2.57
C GLY A 220 23.85 22.19 -1.88
N GLY A 221 25.08 22.06 -2.38
CA GLY A 221 26.27 22.74 -1.83
C GLY A 221 26.27 24.28 -1.97
N TYR A 222 25.34 24.86 -2.70
CA TYR A 222 25.17 26.32 -2.84
C TYR A 222 24.18 26.91 -1.83
N LEU A 223 23.60 26.10 -0.94
CA LEU A 223 22.73 26.60 0.12
C LEU A 223 23.56 27.43 1.12
N ASN A 224 23.05 28.61 1.47
CA ASN A 224 23.68 29.48 2.48
C ASN A 224 23.81 28.72 3.82
N LYS A 225 24.98 28.84 4.47
CA LYS A 225 25.31 28.09 5.69
C LYS A 225 24.28 28.35 6.81
N ASN A 226 23.96 29.64 7.07
CA ASN A 226 23.01 29.97 8.15
C ASN A 226 21.62 29.39 7.85
N LEU A 227 21.17 29.46 6.59
CA LEU A 227 19.90 28.88 6.17
C LEU A 227 19.94 27.35 6.32
N LYS A 228 21.06 26.67 5.97
CA LYS A 228 21.22 25.23 6.17
C LYS A 228 21.06 24.84 7.65
N GLU A 229 21.65 25.63 8.55
CA GLU A 229 21.54 25.42 10.00
C GLU A 229 20.10 25.63 10.51
N ASP A 230 19.41 26.64 10.03
CA ASP A 230 18.01 26.91 10.41
C ASP A 230 17.05 25.83 9.91
N ILE A 231 17.22 25.37 8.67
CA ILE A 231 16.48 24.23 8.12
C ILE A 231 16.77 22.96 8.92
N ALA A 232 18.03 22.69 9.28
CA ALA A 232 18.39 21.51 10.10
C ALA A 232 17.70 21.54 11.47
N LYS A 233 17.64 22.67 12.15
CA LYS A 233 16.90 22.82 13.44
C LYS A 233 15.40 22.57 13.26
N LYS A 234 14.84 23.02 12.15
CA LYS A 234 13.42 22.78 11.86
C LYS A 234 13.14 21.31 11.58
N ILE A 235 14.02 20.63 10.84
CA ILE A 235 13.95 19.17 10.62
C ILE A 235 14.03 18.44 11.97
N GLU A 236 15.00 18.78 12.84
CA GLU A 236 15.12 18.20 14.18
C GLU A 236 13.82 18.33 14.97
N SER A 237 13.23 19.52 15.01
CA SER A 237 11.97 19.77 15.73
C SER A 237 10.78 19.00 15.20
N LEU A 238 10.76 18.69 13.88
CA LEU A 238 9.67 17.99 13.19
C LEU A 238 9.87 16.47 13.11
N THR A 239 11.09 15.97 13.34
CA THR A 239 11.38 14.55 13.16
C THR A 239 11.97 13.87 14.38
N GLY A 240 12.47 14.64 15.36
CA GLY A 240 13.21 14.10 16.49
C GLY A 240 14.60 13.52 16.17
N ILE A 241 15.04 13.63 14.90
CA ILE A 241 16.39 13.24 14.50
C ILE A 241 17.38 14.32 14.90
N GLY A 242 18.49 13.93 15.51
CA GLY A 242 19.47 14.88 16.06
C GLY A 242 20.11 15.79 14.99
N TYR A 243 20.29 17.06 15.35
CA TYR A 243 20.81 18.13 14.48
C TYR A 243 22.09 17.74 13.71
N ASN A 244 23.06 17.10 14.38
CA ASN A 244 24.31 16.70 13.73
C ASN A 244 24.09 15.61 12.67
N VAL A 245 23.21 14.64 12.94
CA VAL A 245 22.85 13.59 11.97
C VAL A 245 22.23 14.22 10.71
N ILE A 246 21.38 15.24 10.89
CA ILE A 246 20.76 15.97 9.78
C ILE A 246 21.81 16.70 8.93
N LEU A 247 22.75 17.40 9.57
CA LEU A 247 23.82 18.12 8.87
C LEU A 247 24.77 17.17 8.12
N ASP A 248 25.15 16.07 8.74
CA ASP A 248 26.04 15.05 8.15
C ASP A 248 25.41 14.38 6.93
N ASN A 249 24.07 14.33 6.88
CA ASN A 249 23.29 13.80 5.76
C ASN A 249 22.78 14.91 4.81
N ASN A 250 23.33 16.13 4.88
CA ASN A 250 22.99 17.26 4.00
C ASN A 250 21.49 17.56 3.94
N LEU A 251 20.79 17.55 5.06
CA LEU A 251 19.35 17.79 5.24
C LEU A 251 18.45 16.65 4.71
N ILE A 252 19.02 15.58 4.20
CA ILE A 252 18.30 14.46 3.62
C ILE A 252 18.20 13.32 4.64
N ILE A 253 16.98 13.01 5.08
CA ILE A 253 16.68 11.84 5.91
C ILE A 253 16.08 10.77 4.99
N THR A 254 16.72 9.60 4.94
CA THR A 254 16.13 8.43 4.29
C THR A 254 15.20 7.68 5.25
N THR A 255 14.23 6.96 4.74
CA THR A 255 13.34 6.14 5.58
C THR A 255 14.12 5.14 6.43
N GLY A 256 15.13 4.48 5.85
CA GLY A 256 15.99 3.55 6.58
C GLY A 256 16.74 4.19 7.73
N LEU A 257 17.38 5.35 7.49
CA LEU A 257 18.05 6.13 8.53
C LEU A 257 17.06 6.51 9.63
N PHE A 258 15.86 6.98 9.27
CA PHE A 258 14.83 7.37 10.23
C PHE A 258 14.41 6.20 11.13
N TRP A 259 14.18 5.00 10.57
CA TRP A 259 13.81 3.82 11.36
C TRP A 259 14.88 3.40 12.35
N LYS A 260 16.13 3.67 12.02
CA LYS A 260 17.29 3.33 12.85
C LYS A 260 17.60 4.39 13.90
N GLU A 261 17.37 5.69 13.57
CA GLU A 261 17.79 6.82 14.40
C GLU A 261 16.76 7.24 15.46
N LEU A 262 15.46 7.18 15.14
CA LEU A 262 14.41 7.81 15.97
C LEU A 262 14.45 7.40 17.44
N LEU A 263 14.70 6.12 17.71
CA LEU A 263 14.74 5.57 19.07
C LEU A 263 16.14 4.99 19.43
N ARG A 264 17.18 5.40 18.73
CA ARG A 264 18.56 4.90 18.95
C ARG A 264 19.04 5.06 20.39
N GLU A 265 18.76 6.19 21.02
CA GLU A 265 19.15 6.46 22.42
C GLU A 265 18.46 5.51 23.42
N GLU A 266 17.33 4.91 23.02
CA GLU A 266 16.61 3.90 23.80
C GLU A 266 17.12 2.47 23.48
N GLY A 267 18.09 2.30 22.57
CA GLY A 267 18.56 1.00 22.08
C GLY A 267 17.51 0.28 21.23
N LEU A 268 16.61 1.02 20.58
CA LEU A 268 15.48 0.47 19.81
C LEU A 268 15.52 0.94 18.37
N THR A 269 14.88 0.15 17.50
CA THR A 269 14.53 0.50 16.13
C THR A 269 13.03 0.42 15.93
N ILE A 270 12.51 1.04 14.86
CA ILE A 270 11.08 1.03 14.54
C ILE A 270 10.79 0.24 13.25
N GLY A 271 9.54 -0.21 13.10
CA GLY A 271 9.11 -1.00 11.96
C GLY A 271 9.05 -0.20 10.65
N ARG A 272 9.28 -0.89 9.54
CA ARG A 272 9.17 -0.34 8.18
C ARG A 272 7.72 -0.27 7.72
N LEU A 273 6.97 -1.36 7.87
CA LEU A 273 5.57 -1.42 7.44
C LEU A 273 4.64 -0.78 8.48
N ASP A 274 5.02 -0.79 9.74
CA ASP A 274 4.30 -0.09 10.78
C ASP A 274 5.28 0.43 11.81
N SER A 275 5.55 1.73 11.76
CA SER A 275 6.55 2.37 12.60
C SER A 275 6.13 2.53 14.08
N ARG A 276 4.94 2.07 14.47
CA ARG A 276 4.54 1.92 15.87
C ARG A 276 5.25 0.76 16.54
N TYR A 277 5.58 -0.29 15.75
CA TYR A 277 6.30 -1.47 16.24
C TYR A 277 7.75 -1.15 16.52
N LYS A 278 8.25 -1.71 17.63
CA LYS A 278 9.62 -1.53 18.09
C LYS A 278 10.36 -2.86 18.08
N GLY A 279 11.67 -2.81 17.89
CA GLY A 279 12.53 -3.97 17.98
C GLY A 279 13.94 -3.63 18.38
N ILE A 280 14.76 -4.66 18.51
CA ILE A 280 16.17 -4.56 18.90
C ILE A 280 17.05 -5.12 17.79
N ASP A 281 18.12 -4.43 17.49
CA ASP A 281 19.19 -4.92 16.61
C ASP A 281 20.40 -5.40 17.42
N SER A 282 21.28 -6.15 16.79
CA SER A 282 22.53 -6.60 17.44
C SER A 282 23.50 -5.45 17.78
N LYS A 283 23.33 -4.29 17.12
CA LYS A 283 24.09 -3.06 17.33
C LYS A 283 23.25 -1.84 17.04
N ASP A 284 23.47 -0.76 17.79
CA ASP A 284 22.74 0.50 17.62
C ASP A 284 23.19 1.30 16.37
N GLY A 285 24.42 1.11 15.92
CA GLY A 285 24.97 1.78 14.74
C GLY A 285 24.38 1.25 13.42
N GLY A 286 24.53 2.04 12.34
CA GLY A 286 24.04 1.68 11.01
C GLY A 286 22.96 2.62 10.50
N ILE A 287 22.54 2.39 9.26
CA ILE A 287 21.57 3.22 8.54
C ILE A 287 20.27 2.47 8.20
N TYR A 288 20.16 1.20 8.63
CA TYR A 288 18.98 0.36 8.47
C TYR A 288 18.82 -0.57 9.67
N PRO A 289 17.59 -0.87 10.11
CA PRO A 289 17.31 -2.00 11.00
C PRO A 289 17.73 -3.33 10.36
N GLU A 290 18.14 -4.29 11.19
CA GLU A 290 18.60 -5.62 10.72
C GLU A 290 17.46 -6.46 10.11
N TYR A 291 16.23 -6.25 10.57
CA TYR A 291 15.03 -6.94 10.08
C TYR A 291 13.77 -6.06 10.25
N PRO A 292 12.70 -6.32 9.49
CA PRO A 292 11.43 -5.64 9.70
C PRO A 292 10.72 -6.19 10.96
N GLN A 293 10.60 -5.36 11.96
CA GLN A 293 10.13 -5.70 13.31
C GLN A 293 8.71 -6.32 13.29
N GLU A 294 7.85 -5.75 12.49
CA GLU A 294 6.44 -6.13 12.37
C GLU A 294 6.22 -7.44 11.62
N LEU A 295 6.97 -7.70 10.53
CA LEU A 295 6.79 -8.92 9.73
C LEU A 295 7.11 -10.19 10.52
N SER A 296 8.11 -10.12 11.40
CA SER A 296 8.47 -11.24 12.28
C SER A 296 7.29 -11.65 13.19
N SER A 297 6.45 -10.68 13.55
CA SER A 297 5.25 -10.93 14.37
C SER A 297 4.08 -11.45 13.52
N TRP A 298 3.85 -10.90 12.32
CA TRP A 298 2.64 -11.18 11.54
C TRP A 298 2.70 -12.46 10.70
N ASP A 299 3.82 -12.76 10.08
CA ASP A 299 3.96 -13.93 9.18
C ASP A 299 3.62 -15.24 9.88
N HIS A 300 3.89 -15.33 11.19
CA HIS A 300 3.56 -16.51 12.01
C HIS A 300 2.06 -16.73 12.20
N ALA A 301 1.25 -15.69 12.14
CA ALA A 301 -0.19 -15.78 12.36
C ALA A 301 -0.97 -16.05 11.07
N PHE A 302 -0.60 -15.43 9.96
CA PHE A 302 -1.35 -15.55 8.70
C PHE A 302 -1.33 -16.95 8.11
N THR A 303 -0.18 -17.62 8.09
CA THR A 303 -0.05 -18.96 7.48
C THR A 303 -0.90 -20.03 8.19
N PRO A 304 -0.84 -20.19 9.52
CA PRO A 304 -1.72 -21.13 10.23
C PRO A 304 -3.20 -20.78 10.08
N ALA A 305 -3.56 -19.51 10.23
CA ALA A 305 -4.95 -19.06 10.12
C ALA A 305 -5.54 -19.40 8.74
N MET A 306 -4.80 -19.09 7.65
CA MET A 306 -5.25 -19.41 6.30
C MET A 306 -5.39 -20.91 6.06
N ASN A 307 -4.41 -21.71 6.48
CA ASN A 307 -4.44 -23.15 6.29
C ASN A 307 -5.59 -23.83 7.07
N SER A 308 -5.87 -23.38 8.30
CA SER A 308 -7.02 -23.84 9.07
C SER A 308 -8.33 -23.41 8.41
N TYR A 309 -8.46 -22.13 8.06
CA TYR A 309 -9.67 -21.59 7.44
C TYR A 309 -10.06 -22.32 6.15
N ILE A 310 -9.14 -22.52 5.21
CA ILE A 310 -9.47 -23.19 3.94
C ILE A 310 -9.89 -24.65 4.11
N ARG A 311 -9.32 -25.36 5.10
CA ARG A 311 -9.66 -26.75 5.40
C ARG A 311 -10.98 -26.87 6.18
N GLU A 312 -11.16 -26.05 7.20
CA GLU A 312 -12.29 -26.17 8.14
C GLU A 312 -13.56 -25.49 7.61
N LYS A 313 -13.45 -24.34 6.99
CA LYS A 313 -14.60 -23.54 6.51
C LYS A 313 -14.91 -23.73 5.05
N LEU A 314 -13.88 -23.83 4.20
CA LEU A 314 -14.08 -24.03 2.77
C LEU A 314 -14.08 -25.51 2.36
N ASN A 315 -13.79 -26.42 3.29
CA ASN A 315 -13.64 -27.86 3.06
C ASN A 315 -12.72 -28.20 1.87
N PHE A 316 -11.71 -27.34 1.64
CA PHE A 316 -10.72 -27.54 0.58
C PHE A 316 -9.48 -28.21 1.17
N LYS A 317 -9.30 -29.50 0.89
CA LYS A 317 -8.20 -30.32 1.38
C LYS A 317 -7.25 -30.61 0.22
N THR A 318 -5.99 -30.26 0.39
CA THR A 318 -4.92 -30.48 -0.59
C THR A 318 -3.57 -30.59 0.12
N ASP A 319 -2.63 -31.33 -0.49
CA ASP A 319 -1.23 -31.41 -0.08
C ASP A 319 -0.37 -30.34 -0.79
N ILE A 320 -0.94 -29.60 -1.73
CA ILE A 320 -0.26 -28.46 -2.39
C ILE A 320 -0.01 -27.38 -1.35
N LYS A 321 1.26 -26.97 -1.20
CA LYS A 321 1.64 -25.87 -0.32
C LYS A 321 1.00 -24.56 -0.77
N TYR A 322 0.40 -23.82 0.16
CA TYR A 322 -0.01 -22.45 -0.09
C TYR A 322 1.22 -21.52 -0.06
N ASN A 323 1.58 -20.95 -1.21
CA ASN A 323 2.71 -20.03 -1.31
C ASN A 323 2.29 -18.63 -0.88
N THR A 324 2.65 -18.22 0.33
CA THR A 324 2.40 -16.85 0.82
C THR A 324 3.24 -15.83 0.05
N TRP A 325 4.50 -16.21 -0.26
CA TRP A 325 5.45 -15.45 -1.06
C TRP A 325 6.01 -16.31 -2.18
N ALA A 326 6.18 -15.74 -3.37
CA ALA A 326 6.90 -16.40 -4.46
C ALA A 326 8.42 -16.29 -4.22
N ARG A 327 8.95 -17.14 -3.34
CA ARG A 327 10.39 -17.19 -2.98
C ARG A 327 11.16 -18.32 -3.66
N ASP A 328 10.46 -19.21 -4.37
CA ASP A 328 11.02 -20.45 -4.90
C ASP A 328 11.57 -20.31 -6.33
N GLU A 329 11.95 -21.44 -6.95
CA GLU A 329 12.70 -21.57 -8.20
C GLU A 329 12.19 -20.75 -9.40
N LEU A 330 10.90 -20.41 -9.44
CA LEU A 330 10.31 -19.44 -10.36
C LEU A 330 10.08 -18.14 -9.60
N SER A 331 11.16 -17.54 -9.15
CA SER A 331 11.17 -16.26 -8.46
C SER A 331 10.54 -15.19 -9.34
N VAL A 332 9.76 -14.30 -8.74
CA VAL A 332 9.31 -13.03 -9.36
C VAL A 332 10.48 -12.09 -9.70
N ARG A 333 11.70 -12.49 -9.44
CA ARG A 333 12.92 -11.71 -9.75
C ARG A 333 13.76 -12.39 -10.82
N PRO A 334 14.29 -11.59 -11.77
CA PRO A 334 14.11 -10.14 -11.87
C PRO A 334 12.69 -9.78 -12.31
N TRP A 335 12.05 -8.87 -11.56
CA TRP A 335 10.76 -8.31 -11.92
C TRP A 335 10.95 -7.16 -12.91
N ASN A 336 10.38 -7.27 -14.10
CA ASN A 336 10.51 -6.22 -15.11
C ASN A 336 9.58 -5.04 -14.78
N SER A 337 10.17 -3.88 -14.56
CA SER A 337 9.47 -2.60 -14.34
C SER A 337 9.76 -1.56 -15.43
N ASP A 338 10.30 -1.98 -16.58
CA ASP A 338 10.61 -1.09 -17.68
C ASP A 338 9.35 -0.55 -18.36
N ASN A 339 9.41 0.69 -18.81
CA ASN A 339 8.31 1.37 -19.52
C ASN A 339 6.97 1.38 -18.77
N VAL A 340 7.02 1.50 -17.46
CA VAL A 340 5.84 1.57 -16.59
C VAL A 340 5.36 3.02 -16.52
N ASN A 341 4.30 3.35 -17.26
CA ASN A 341 3.66 4.67 -17.24
C ASN A 341 2.29 4.57 -16.55
N ILE A 342 2.27 4.16 -15.29
CA ILE A 342 1.03 3.84 -14.58
C ILE A 342 0.20 5.08 -14.30
N ARG A 343 0.80 6.18 -13.84
CA ARG A 343 0.08 7.43 -13.57
C ARG A 343 -0.65 7.94 -14.81
N ARG A 344 0.04 7.97 -15.95
CA ARG A 344 -0.55 8.39 -17.22
C ARG A 344 -1.68 7.46 -17.66
N ARG A 345 -1.46 6.14 -17.64
CA ARG A 345 -2.47 5.14 -18.02
C ARG A 345 -3.70 5.23 -17.13
N PHE A 346 -3.50 5.41 -15.82
CA PHE A 346 -4.61 5.56 -14.88
C PHE A 346 -5.40 6.84 -15.11
N ARG A 347 -4.70 7.96 -15.40
CA ARG A 347 -5.35 9.21 -15.79
C ARG A 347 -6.17 9.04 -17.05
N GLU A 348 -5.67 8.36 -18.08
CA GLU A 348 -6.39 8.07 -19.33
C GLU A 348 -7.67 7.28 -19.04
N ALA A 349 -7.58 6.22 -18.23
CA ALA A 349 -8.76 5.45 -17.83
C ALA A 349 -9.82 6.30 -17.10
N MET A 350 -9.41 7.17 -16.20
CA MET A 350 -10.31 8.08 -15.50
C MET A 350 -10.90 9.14 -16.41
N ALA A 351 -10.13 9.65 -17.36
CA ALA A 351 -10.59 10.65 -18.32
C ALA A 351 -11.64 10.10 -19.30
N GLU A 352 -11.52 8.83 -19.67
CA GLU A 352 -12.46 8.18 -20.60
C GLU A 352 -13.70 7.61 -19.91
N ASN A 353 -13.59 7.26 -18.62
CA ASN A 353 -14.68 6.69 -17.84
C ASN A 353 -15.18 7.69 -16.77
N PRO A 354 -16.31 8.38 -17.01
CA PRO A 354 -16.83 9.39 -16.08
C PRO A 354 -17.35 8.79 -14.76
N PHE A 355 -17.56 7.49 -14.69
CA PHE A 355 -18.03 6.80 -13.48
C PHE A 355 -16.90 6.25 -12.59
N LEU A 356 -15.66 6.25 -13.08
CA LEU A 356 -14.54 5.72 -12.31
C LEU A 356 -14.17 6.66 -11.16
N ASN A 357 -14.36 6.18 -9.95
CA ASN A 357 -13.97 6.85 -8.69
C ASN A 357 -12.83 6.12 -8.01
N VAL A 358 -12.11 6.81 -7.14
CA VAL A 358 -10.93 6.28 -6.45
C VAL A 358 -11.02 6.55 -4.95
N LEU A 359 -10.87 5.50 -4.15
CA LEU A 359 -10.66 5.58 -2.72
C LEU A 359 -9.20 5.27 -2.40
N ILE A 360 -8.53 6.16 -1.68
CA ILE A 360 -7.16 5.97 -1.19
C ILE A 360 -7.21 5.80 0.32
N GLN A 361 -6.66 4.70 0.81
CA GLN A 361 -6.61 4.34 2.22
C GLN A 361 -5.16 4.12 2.63
N SER A 362 -4.62 4.94 3.54
CA SER A 362 -3.21 4.86 3.95
C SER A 362 -3.05 5.04 5.46
N GLY A 363 -2.17 4.25 6.06
CA GLY A 363 -1.77 4.44 7.45
C GLY A 363 -0.74 5.57 7.58
N TYR A 364 -0.89 6.40 8.61
CA TYR A 364 0.04 7.52 8.87
C TYR A 364 1.44 7.06 9.27
N TYR A 365 1.58 5.83 9.78
CA TYR A 365 2.84 5.25 10.26
C TYR A 365 3.43 4.21 9.31
N ASP A 366 2.97 4.19 8.05
CA ASP A 366 3.52 3.36 6.98
C ASP A 366 4.79 3.99 6.39
N GLY A 367 5.94 3.41 6.66
CA GLY A 367 7.22 3.86 6.11
C GLY A 367 7.62 3.15 4.82
N ALA A 368 6.86 2.16 4.38
CA ALA A 368 7.12 1.44 3.14
C ALA A 368 6.52 2.14 1.92
N THR A 369 5.30 2.66 2.08
CA THR A 369 4.54 3.42 1.08
C THR A 369 3.80 4.52 1.81
N THR A 370 4.49 5.62 2.05
CA THR A 370 4.00 6.68 2.93
C THR A 370 2.68 7.28 2.45
N PHE A 371 1.83 7.68 3.40
CA PHE A 371 0.54 8.32 3.07
C PHE A 371 0.72 9.58 2.23
N SER A 372 1.79 10.30 2.44
CA SER A 372 2.15 11.50 1.68
C SER A 372 2.61 11.17 0.26
N ALA A 373 3.30 10.03 0.05
CA ALA A 373 3.58 9.51 -1.29
C ALA A 373 2.29 9.14 -2.04
N ALA A 374 1.31 8.53 -1.35
CA ALA A 374 0.00 8.25 -1.94
C ALA A 374 -0.74 9.54 -2.36
N LYS A 375 -0.72 10.59 -1.53
CA LYS A 375 -1.26 11.92 -1.89
C LYS A 375 -0.54 12.50 -3.12
N TYR A 376 0.80 12.49 -3.11
CA TYR A 376 1.62 12.96 -4.22
C TYR A 376 1.30 12.23 -5.52
N THR A 377 1.20 10.90 -5.48
CA THR A 377 0.84 10.08 -6.65
C THR A 377 -0.45 10.56 -7.30
N ILE A 378 -1.50 10.77 -6.52
CA ILE A 378 -2.80 11.23 -7.02
C ILE A 378 -2.72 12.65 -7.59
N GLN A 379 -1.96 13.56 -6.95
CA GLN A 379 -1.70 14.89 -7.48
C GLN A 379 -1.00 14.84 -8.84
N GLN A 380 -0.10 13.86 -9.06
CA GLN A 380 0.58 13.67 -10.35
C GLN A 380 -0.29 12.91 -11.37
N VAL A 381 -1.26 12.13 -10.94
CA VAL A 381 -2.28 11.55 -11.83
C VAL A 381 -3.19 12.63 -12.39
N ASP A 382 -3.58 13.61 -11.58
CA ASP A 382 -4.43 14.73 -12.02
C ASP A 382 -3.76 16.10 -11.80
N PRO A 383 -2.72 16.45 -12.55
CA PRO A 383 -2.02 17.72 -12.38
C PRO A 383 -2.88 18.96 -12.72
N SER A 384 -4.03 18.74 -13.38
CA SER A 384 -4.98 19.81 -13.72
C SER A 384 -6.05 20.05 -12.65
N GLY A 385 -6.19 19.14 -11.67
CA GLY A 385 -7.24 19.16 -10.65
C GLY A 385 -8.66 18.91 -11.17
N LYS A 386 -8.83 18.54 -12.45
CA LYS A 386 -10.14 18.36 -13.08
C LYS A 386 -10.87 17.09 -12.66
N LEU A 387 -10.16 16.15 -12.04
CA LEU A 387 -10.67 14.88 -11.55
C LEU A 387 -10.75 14.85 -10.02
N SER A 388 -10.45 15.97 -9.35
CA SER A 388 -10.27 16.02 -7.89
C SER A 388 -11.49 15.55 -7.09
N ASP A 389 -12.70 15.77 -7.61
CA ASP A 389 -13.96 15.34 -7.00
C ASP A 389 -14.18 13.82 -7.01
N ARG A 390 -13.39 13.10 -7.82
CA ARG A 390 -13.44 11.63 -7.94
C ARG A 390 -12.43 10.90 -7.07
N PHE A 391 -11.56 11.63 -6.37
CA PHE A 391 -10.60 11.07 -5.42
C PHE A 391 -11.08 11.29 -3.98
N THR A 392 -11.03 10.25 -3.17
CA THR A 392 -11.30 10.31 -1.73
C THR A 392 -10.11 9.74 -0.99
N PHE A 393 -9.44 10.53 -0.17
CA PHE A 393 -8.34 10.09 0.69
C PHE A 393 -8.82 9.86 2.12
N LYS A 394 -8.40 8.73 2.70
CA LYS A 394 -8.65 8.34 4.10
C LYS A 394 -7.34 7.93 4.76
N GLY A 395 -7.02 8.61 5.87
CA GLY A 395 -5.85 8.31 6.70
C GLY A 395 -6.24 7.58 7.99
N TYR A 396 -5.36 6.68 8.46
CA TYR A 396 -5.58 5.85 9.65
C TYR A 396 -4.36 5.90 10.58
N GLU A 397 -4.60 5.79 11.89
CA GLU A 397 -3.53 5.82 12.90
C GLU A 397 -2.82 4.46 13.07
N SER A 398 -2.37 3.91 11.98
CA SER A 398 -1.68 2.63 11.86
C SER A 398 -0.70 2.65 10.67
N GLY A 399 -0.07 1.53 10.37
CA GLY A 399 0.91 1.39 9.29
C GLY A 399 0.34 0.85 7.98
N HIS A 400 1.17 0.13 7.23
CA HIS A 400 0.91 -0.41 5.89
C HIS A 400 -0.33 -1.28 5.80
N MET A 401 -0.47 -2.21 6.75
CA MET A 401 -1.66 -3.04 6.92
C MET A 401 -2.56 -2.39 7.98
N MET A 402 -3.14 -1.20 7.66
CA MET A 402 -3.92 -0.40 8.60
C MET A 402 -5.07 -1.20 9.24
N TYR A 403 -5.56 -2.20 8.56
CA TYR A 403 -6.64 -3.08 9.01
C TYR A 403 -6.23 -4.08 10.12
N LEU A 404 -4.96 -4.14 10.53
CA LEU A 404 -4.56 -4.97 11.68
C LEU A 404 -4.88 -4.29 13.02
N ARG A 405 -4.97 -2.96 13.07
CA ARG A 405 -5.50 -2.25 14.23
C ARG A 405 -7.03 -2.28 14.18
N ARG A 406 -7.67 -2.78 15.24
CA ARG A 406 -9.12 -3.03 15.27
C ARG A 406 -9.97 -1.82 14.94
N GLU A 407 -9.64 -0.66 15.49
CA GLU A 407 -10.37 0.59 15.23
C GLU A 407 -10.30 0.98 13.76
N ASP A 408 -9.12 0.86 13.15
CA ASP A 408 -8.89 1.17 11.75
C ASP A 408 -9.45 0.11 10.81
N LEU A 409 -9.50 -1.17 11.22
CA LEU A 409 -10.24 -2.22 10.50
C LEU A 409 -11.71 -1.85 10.37
N GLN A 410 -12.35 -1.41 11.46
CA GLN A 410 -13.74 -0.99 11.45
C GLN A 410 -13.96 0.23 10.56
N LYS A 411 -13.16 1.29 10.75
CA LYS A 411 -13.25 2.54 9.98
C LYS A 411 -13.01 2.30 8.49
N SER A 412 -11.94 1.59 8.14
CA SER A 412 -11.55 1.37 6.74
C SER A 412 -12.55 0.51 5.97
N ASN A 413 -13.13 -0.53 6.60
CA ASN A 413 -14.21 -1.30 5.98
C ASN A 413 -15.51 -0.48 5.86
N GLN A 414 -15.80 0.43 6.79
CA GLN A 414 -16.95 1.34 6.65
C GLN A 414 -16.72 2.32 5.50
N ASP A 415 -15.54 2.95 5.41
CA ASP A 415 -15.19 3.83 4.30
C ASP A 415 -15.28 3.13 2.93
N LEU A 416 -14.83 1.88 2.86
CA LEU A 416 -14.93 1.05 1.65
C LEU A 416 -16.39 0.71 1.29
N ARG A 417 -17.20 0.37 2.30
CA ARG A 417 -18.64 0.11 2.13
C ARG A 417 -19.36 1.34 1.58
N ASP A 418 -19.12 2.50 2.19
CA ASP A 418 -19.72 3.77 1.79
C ASP A 418 -19.28 4.16 0.36
N PHE A 419 -18.01 3.94 0.03
CA PHE A 419 -17.49 4.16 -1.32
C PHE A 419 -18.18 3.28 -2.35
N ILE A 420 -18.32 1.97 -2.10
CA ILE A 420 -19.02 1.05 -3.00
C ILE A 420 -20.48 1.51 -3.20
N LEU A 421 -21.21 1.78 -2.11
CA LEU A 421 -22.62 2.17 -2.18
C LEU A 421 -22.81 3.51 -2.90
N LYS A 422 -21.91 4.48 -2.71
CA LYS A 422 -21.94 5.79 -3.34
C LYS A 422 -21.68 5.73 -4.86
N THR A 423 -20.87 4.77 -5.32
CA THR A 423 -20.37 4.71 -6.70
C THR A 423 -21.12 3.69 -7.58
N ILE A 424 -22.15 3.05 -7.04
CA ILE A 424 -23.11 2.29 -7.85
C ILE A 424 -23.96 3.31 -8.62
N THR A 425 -23.88 3.26 -9.95
CA THR A 425 -24.67 4.12 -10.83
C THR A 425 -25.74 3.30 -11.53
N GLU A 426 -27.00 3.70 -11.35
CA GLU A 426 -28.14 3.12 -12.06
C GLU A 426 -28.83 4.19 -12.91
N ASN A 427 -29.21 3.83 -14.14
CA ASN A 427 -29.96 4.69 -15.07
C ASN A 427 -29.33 6.07 -15.34
N THR A 428 -28.02 6.22 -15.12
CA THR A 428 -27.30 7.46 -15.35
C THR A 428 -26.52 7.38 -16.66
N PRO A 429 -26.72 8.30 -17.62
CA PRO A 429 -25.97 8.31 -18.87
C PRO A 429 -24.50 8.72 -18.61
N ALA A 430 -23.56 8.09 -19.33
CA ALA A 430 -22.16 8.47 -19.32
C ALA A 430 -21.94 9.81 -20.01
N LYS A 431 -21.96 10.91 -19.25
CA LYS A 431 -21.74 12.28 -19.73
C LYS A 431 -20.72 12.98 -18.85
N TYR A 432 -19.92 13.85 -19.46
CA TYR A 432 -19.11 14.84 -18.75
C TYR A 432 -19.90 16.11 -18.52
#